data_4389c49ddf4b7f3604f023f79d2d5a41
#
_entry.id   4389c49ddf4b7f3604f023f79d2d5a41
#
_cell.length_a   1.000
_cell.length_b   1.000
_cell.length_c   1.000
_cell.angle_alpha   90.00
_cell.angle_beta   90.00
_cell.angle_gamma   90.00
#
_symmetry.space_group_name_H-M   'P 1'
#
loop_
_entity.id
_entity.type
_entity.pdbx_description
1 polymer ?
#
loop_
_entity_poly.entity_id
_entity_poly.type
_entity_poly.pdbx_seq_one_letter_code
_entity_poly.pdbx_strand_id
1 'polypeptide(L)'
;MNIALIFAGISFGHKSDRDFNHCFPNIDRNLIQPLQNKHSVYKYVATYENDRMEEVTGLLNPKRLISLPFEGSKQNPTRSAAVALTEDDDSIDFYIMSRFDVHYNKSLEDFNLDWDKFNFVSREGNGYWDSQKFVGDTFYAWPRRLHKQVVEGFAELAKFDPNHMHNFYSILAPIMGQENIHFMSEEPQLSGHLLTSICTRDYTDRLRGRIPINEEILARFT
;
A
#
# COMPACT_ATOMS: atom_id res chain seq x y z
N MET A 1 -8.75 19.07 -2.29
CA MET A 1 -8.27 18.21 -3.39
C MET A 1 -9.16 16.99 -3.51
N ASN A 2 -9.22 16.42 -4.71
CA ASN A 2 -9.82 15.12 -4.95
C ASN A 2 -8.73 14.04 -4.87
N ILE A 3 -8.88 13.10 -3.95
CA ILE A 3 -7.88 12.05 -3.70
C ILE A 3 -8.44 10.71 -4.12
N ALA A 4 -7.70 9.97 -4.95
CA ALA A 4 -7.92 8.55 -5.17
C ALA A 4 -7.23 7.74 -4.07
N LEU A 5 -8.01 7.07 -3.23
CA LEU A 5 -7.51 6.11 -2.27
C LEU A 5 -7.66 4.70 -2.86
N ILE A 6 -6.53 4.09 -3.17
CA ILE A 6 -6.43 2.84 -3.92
C ILE A 6 -6.07 1.71 -2.96
N PHE A 7 -6.90 0.67 -2.92
CA PHE A 7 -6.60 -0.57 -2.20
C PHE A 7 -6.25 -1.68 -3.19
N ALA A 8 -5.08 -2.31 -3.01
CA ALA A 8 -4.61 -3.36 -3.88
C ALA A 8 -4.04 -4.56 -3.11
N GLY A 9 -4.34 -5.77 -3.56
CA GLY A 9 -3.83 -7.00 -2.98
C GLY A 9 -4.91 -7.97 -2.52
N ILE A 10 -4.56 -8.87 -1.60
CA ILE A 10 -5.48 -9.85 -1.02
C ILE A 10 -6.24 -9.19 0.13
N SER A 11 -7.57 -9.09 0.01
CA SER A 11 -8.45 -8.59 1.07
C SER A 11 -8.75 -9.68 2.12
N PHE A 12 -9.09 -10.88 1.65
CA PHE A 12 -9.34 -12.05 2.49
C PHE A 12 -8.56 -13.24 1.95
N GLY A 13 -7.86 -13.98 2.81
CA GLY A 13 -7.02 -15.08 2.40
C GLY A 13 -7.77 -16.40 2.25
N HIS A 14 -7.48 -17.15 1.18
CA HIS A 14 -8.05 -18.49 0.96
C HIS A 14 -7.51 -19.55 1.93
N LYS A 15 -6.31 -19.36 2.47
CA LYS A 15 -5.64 -20.30 3.42
C LYS A 15 -4.84 -19.54 4.47
N SER A 16 -5.01 -18.23 4.55
CA SER A 16 -4.19 -17.40 5.39
C SER A 16 -5.04 -16.55 6.30
N ASP A 17 -4.50 -16.22 7.29
CA ASP A 17 -4.51 -15.23 8.32
C ASP A 17 -4.82 -13.79 7.85
N ARG A 18 -5.00 -13.52 6.56
CA ARG A 18 -5.36 -12.20 6.06
C ARG A 18 -6.86 -12.01 6.14
N ASP A 19 -7.28 -11.13 7.03
CA ASP A 19 -8.67 -10.72 7.20
C ASP A 19 -8.73 -9.20 7.27
N PHE A 20 -9.30 -8.60 6.22
CA PHE A 20 -9.42 -7.15 6.11
C PHE A 20 -10.20 -6.53 7.27
N ASN A 21 -11.16 -7.26 7.84
CA ASN A 21 -11.93 -6.77 8.99
C ASN A 21 -11.04 -6.46 10.21
N HIS A 22 -9.93 -7.16 10.38
CA HIS A 22 -8.99 -6.87 11.46
C HIS A 22 -8.19 -5.59 11.22
N CYS A 23 -7.87 -5.27 9.97
CA CYS A 23 -7.08 -4.09 9.61
C CYS A 23 -7.95 -2.85 9.41
N PHE A 24 -9.19 -3.03 8.96
CA PHE A 24 -10.05 -1.93 8.56
C PHE A 24 -10.27 -0.86 9.64
N PRO A 25 -10.55 -1.17 10.91
CA PRO A 25 -10.73 -0.15 11.94
C PRO A 25 -9.50 0.76 12.12
N ASN A 26 -8.30 0.21 11.97
CA ASN A 26 -7.07 0.97 12.02
C ASN A 26 -6.86 1.81 10.75
N ILE A 27 -7.10 1.22 9.58
CA ILE A 27 -7.05 1.91 8.28
C ILE A 27 -8.05 3.06 8.25
N ASP A 28 -9.28 2.84 8.70
CA ASP A 28 -10.31 3.87 8.73
C ASP A 28 -9.89 5.04 9.62
N ARG A 29 -9.45 4.77 10.84
CA ARG A 29 -9.05 5.79 11.81
C ARG A 29 -7.82 6.58 11.37
N ASN A 30 -6.79 5.90 10.86
CA ASN A 30 -5.47 6.49 10.67
C ASN A 30 -5.22 6.95 9.22
N LEU A 31 -6.01 6.48 8.24
CA LEU A 31 -5.87 6.84 6.84
C LEU A 31 -7.14 7.49 6.27
N ILE A 32 -8.31 6.81 6.35
CA ILE A 32 -9.51 7.25 5.63
C ILE A 32 -10.08 8.51 6.26
N GLN A 33 -10.33 8.50 7.57
CA GLN A 33 -10.93 9.63 8.28
C GLN A 33 -10.06 10.90 8.20
N PRO A 34 -8.73 10.87 8.43
CA PRO A 34 -7.87 12.03 8.24
C PRO A 34 -7.94 12.63 6.83
N LEU A 35 -8.04 11.79 5.81
CA LEU A 35 -8.20 12.25 4.42
C LEU A 35 -9.58 12.88 4.19
N GLN A 36 -10.65 12.23 4.63
CA GLN A 36 -12.02 12.69 4.42
C GLN A 36 -12.33 14.00 5.17
N ASN A 37 -11.65 14.26 6.27
CA ASN A 37 -11.79 15.52 7.01
C ASN A 37 -11.30 16.75 6.23
N LYS A 38 -10.40 16.55 5.26
CA LYS A 38 -9.73 17.65 4.53
C LYS A 38 -9.96 17.63 3.03
N HIS A 39 -10.38 16.48 2.47
CA HIS A 39 -10.37 16.23 1.04
C HIS A 39 -11.61 15.43 0.60
N SER A 40 -11.95 15.51 -0.69
CA SER A 40 -12.90 14.58 -1.31
C SER A 40 -12.16 13.28 -1.63
N VAL A 41 -12.57 12.15 -1.04
CA VAL A 41 -11.90 10.85 -1.17
C VAL A 41 -12.73 9.88 -1.98
N TYR A 42 -12.17 9.40 -3.08
CA TYR A 42 -12.76 8.38 -3.95
C TYR A 42 -11.96 7.09 -3.80
N LYS A 43 -12.63 5.99 -3.47
CA LYS A 43 -11.96 4.70 -3.23
C LYS A 43 -11.98 3.84 -4.49
N TYR A 44 -10.85 3.21 -4.80
CA TYR A 44 -10.66 2.28 -5.91
C TYR A 44 -10.09 0.98 -5.36
N VAL A 45 -10.59 -0.14 -5.83
CA VAL A 45 -10.25 -1.45 -5.27
C VAL A 45 -9.87 -2.43 -6.37
N ALA A 46 -8.70 -3.06 -6.24
CA ALA A 46 -8.38 -4.26 -6.98
C ALA A 46 -7.94 -5.37 -6.02
N THR A 47 -8.66 -6.47 -6.02
CA THR A 47 -8.41 -7.61 -5.14
C THR A 47 -8.58 -8.93 -5.89
N TYR A 48 -8.31 -10.04 -5.25
CA TYR A 48 -8.63 -11.35 -5.78
C TYR A 48 -10.05 -11.76 -5.42
N GLU A 49 -10.66 -12.54 -6.31
CA GLU A 49 -11.97 -13.17 -6.08
C GLU A 49 -11.95 -13.95 -4.77
N ASN A 50 -12.97 -13.74 -3.95
CA ASN A 50 -13.21 -14.47 -2.71
C ASN A 50 -14.70 -14.40 -2.38
N ASP A 51 -15.15 -15.26 -1.46
CA ASP A 51 -16.55 -15.37 -1.03
C ASP A 51 -17.04 -14.19 -0.14
N ARG A 52 -16.15 -13.27 0.23
CA ARG A 52 -16.43 -12.12 1.10
C ARG A 52 -16.34 -10.77 0.37
N MET A 53 -16.53 -10.75 -0.94
CA MET A 53 -16.45 -9.51 -1.75
C MET A 53 -17.49 -8.46 -1.32
N GLU A 54 -18.65 -8.88 -0.83
CA GLU A 54 -19.67 -7.97 -0.32
C GLU A 54 -19.19 -7.20 0.92
N GLU A 55 -18.37 -7.82 1.77
CA GLU A 55 -17.79 -7.16 2.93
C GLU A 55 -16.79 -6.07 2.50
N VAL A 56 -15.93 -6.35 1.51
CA VAL A 56 -15.02 -5.34 0.94
C VAL A 56 -15.81 -4.15 0.42
N THR A 57 -16.87 -4.43 -0.34
CA THR A 57 -17.74 -3.40 -0.92
C THR A 57 -18.46 -2.61 0.17
N GLY A 58 -18.99 -3.28 1.19
CA GLY A 58 -19.69 -2.63 2.31
C GLY A 58 -18.78 -1.73 3.14
N LEU A 59 -17.56 -2.16 3.44
CA LEU A 59 -16.60 -1.40 4.24
C LEU A 59 -16.01 -0.20 3.48
N LEU A 60 -15.69 -0.37 2.21
CA LEU A 60 -14.99 0.67 1.44
C LEU A 60 -15.91 1.54 0.60
N ASN A 61 -17.09 1.04 0.19
CA ASN A 61 -17.97 1.71 -0.77
C ASN A 61 -17.18 2.29 -1.97
N PRO A 62 -16.51 1.44 -2.75
CA PRO A 62 -15.58 1.90 -3.77
C PRO A 62 -16.30 2.52 -4.98
N LYS A 63 -15.71 3.57 -5.56
CA LYS A 63 -16.16 4.17 -6.84
C LYS A 63 -16.01 3.18 -8.00
N ARG A 64 -14.91 2.40 -7.98
CA ARG A 64 -14.65 1.32 -8.93
C ARG A 64 -14.00 0.15 -8.21
N LEU A 65 -14.36 -1.06 -8.60
CA LEU A 65 -13.81 -2.31 -8.06
C LEU A 65 -13.57 -3.30 -9.20
N ILE A 66 -12.43 -3.98 -9.15
CA ILE A 66 -12.13 -5.14 -9.98
C ILE A 66 -11.68 -6.30 -9.10
N SER A 67 -12.18 -7.49 -9.38
CA SER A 67 -11.67 -8.73 -8.80
C SER A 67 -10.93 -9.53 -9.87
N LEU A 68 -9.79 -10.09 -9.50
CA LEU A 68 -8.95 -10.90 -10.37
C LEU A 68 -9.03 -12.37 -9.95
N PRO A 69 -8.96 -13.33 -10.88
CA PRO A 69 -8.84 -14.73 -10.53
C PRO A 69 -7.64 -14.99 -9.62
N PHE A 70 -7.81 -15.82 -8.60
CA PHE A 70 -6.72 -16.16 -7.69
C PHE A 70 -5.83 -17.27 -8.29
N GLU A 71 -4.77 -16.90 -8.96
CA GLU A 71 -3.75 -17.80 -9.52
C GLU A 71 -2.47 -17.85 -8.67
N GLY A 72 -2.61 -17.76 -7.35
CA GLY A 72 -1.50 -17.59 -6.42
C GLY A 72 -1.31 -16.13 -5.99
N SER A 73 -0.54 -15.90 -4.92
CA SER A 73 -0.39 -14.59 -4.28
C SER A 73 0.52 -13.63 -5.05
N LYS A 74 0.19 -13.32 -6.30
CA LYS A 74 0.93 -12.34 -7.10
C LYS A 74 0.49 -10.92 -6.71
N GLN A 75 1.40 -10.10 -6.19
CA GLN A 75 1.06 -8.76 -5.71
C GLN A 75 0.90 -7.73 -6.83
N ASN A 76 1.75 -7.80 -7.85
CA ASN A 76 1.85 -6.75 -8.85
C ASN A 76 0.70 -6.67 -9.84
N PRO A 77 0.06 -7.78 -10.28
CA PRO A 77 -1.14 -7.71 -11.11
C PRO A 77 -2.29 -6.93 -10.47
N THR A 78 -2.54 -7.12 -9.16
CA THR A 78 -3.59 -6.36 -8.47
C THR A 78 -3.27 -4.88 -8.37
N ARG A 79 -2.00 -4.51 -8.17
CA ARG A 79 -1.59 -3.11 -8.10
C ARG A 79 -1.66 -2.42 -9.47
N SER A 80 -1.19 -3.09 -10.51
CA SER A 80 -1.32 -2.60 -11.89
C SER A 80 -2.80 -2.41 -12.27
N ALA A 81 -3.66 -3.39 -11.98
CA ALA A 81 -5.09 -3.28 -12.22
C ALA A 81 -5.74 -2.13 -11.41
N ALA A 82 -5.34 -1.95 -10.15
CA ALA A 82 -5.86 -0.91 -9.28
C ALA A 82 -5.53 0.50 -9.78
N VAL A 83 -4.31 0.71 -10.27
CA VAL A 83 -3.89 1.99 -10.85
C VAL A 83 -4.62 2.25 -12.16
N ALA A 84 -4.79 1.23 -13.02
CA ALA A 84 -5.55 1.34 -14.25
C ALA A 84 -7.02 1.74 -14.04
N LEU A 85 -7.64 1.38 -12.92
CA LEU A 85 -9.00 1.83 -12.58
C LEU A 85 -9.13 3.35 -12.44
N THR A 86 -8.03 4.06 -12.25
CA THR A 86 -8.01 5.52 -12.04
C THR A 86 -7.62 6.33 -13.27
N GLU A 87 -7.20 5.68 -14.38
CA GLU A 87 -6.65 6.36 -15.57
C GLU A 87 -7.63 7.34 -16.21
N ASP A 88 -8.91 6.96 -16.29
CA ASP A 88 -9.96 7.78 -16.94
C ASP A 88 -10.56 8.82 -15.99
N ASP A 89 -10.05 8.97 -14.78
CA ASP A 89 -10.63 9.90 -13.81
C ASP A 89 -9.83 11.20 -13.73
N ASP A 90 -10.13 12.07 -14.66
CA ASP A 90 -9.48 13.37 -14.78
C ASP A 90 -9.73 14.33 -13.60
N SER A 91 -10.62 13.99 -12.69
CA SER A 91 -10.93 14.83 -11.53
C SER A 91 -9.94 14.64 -10.36
N ILE A 92 -9.11 13.61 -10.40
CA ILE A 92 -8.21 13.27 -9.29
C ILE A 92 -6.96 14.15 -9.29
N ASP A 93 -6.62 14.73 -8.16
CA ASP A 93 -5.44 15.57 -7.96
C ASP A 93 -4.25 14.80 -7.38
N PHE A 94 -4.54 13.81 -6.52
CA PHE A 94 -3.53 13.07 -5.78
C PHE A 94 -3.97 11.61 -5.57
N TYR A 95 -3.02 10.70 -5.53
CA TYR A 95 -3.25 9.27 -5.41
C TYR A 95 -2.54 8.74 -4.18
N ILE A 96 -3.20 7.86 -3.45
CA ILE A 96 -2.65 7.13 -2.32
C ILE A 96 -2.98 5.65 -2.52
N MET A 97 -1.98 4.79 -2.50
CA MET A 97 -2.16 3.35 -2.58
C MET A 97 -1.78 2.69 -1.26
N SER A 98 -2.66 1.85 -0.76
CA SER A 98 -2.49 1.02 0.44
C SER A 98 -2.80 -0.44 0.13
N ARG A 99 -2.30 -1.33 0.97
CA ARG A 99 -2.70 -2.74 1.00
C ARG A 99 -3.87 -2.91 1.98
N PHE A 100 -4.57 -4.05 1.87
CA PHE A 100 -5.63 -4.42 2.81
C PHE A 100 -5.12 -4.91 4.17
N ASP A 101 -3.89 -5.46 4.20
CA ASP A 101 -3.27 -6.09 5.35
C ASP A 101 -2.24 -5.18 6.05
N VAL A 102 -2.47 -3.87 6.03
CA VAL A 102 -1.59 -2.88 6.64
C VAL A 102 -2.22 -2.32 7.91
N HIS A 103 -1.40 -2.17 8.93
CA HIS A 103 -1.67 -1.43 10.14
C HIS A 103 -0.86 -0.13 10.13
N TYR A 104 -1.53 0.99 10.32
CA TYR A 104 -0.92 2.31 10.40
C TYR A 104 -0.53 2.59 11.84
N ASN A 105 0.76 2.74 12.11
CA ASN A 105 1.31 3.00 13.45
C ASN A 105 1.13 4.46 13.88
N LYS A 106 0.81 5.33 12.92
CA LYS A 106 0.54 6.76 13.11
C LYS A 106 -0.61 7.19 12.21
N SER A 107 -1.22 8.33 12.50
CA SER A 107 -2.14 8.98 11.58
C SER A 107 -1.40 9.41 10.31
N LEU A 108 -2.09 9.43 9.17
CA LEU A 108 -1.54 9.95 7.92
C LEU A 108 -1.04 11.40 8.05
N GLU A 109 -1.63 12.17 8.96
CA GLU A 109 -1.22 13.54 9.23
C GLU A 109 0.20 13.66 9.79
N ASP A 110 0.71 12.58 10.39
CA ASP A 110 2.07 12.48 10.93
C ASP A 110 3.07 11.92 9.91
N PHE A 111 2.62 11.61 8.68
CA PHE A 111 3.50 11.14 7.61
C PHE A 111 4.19 12.35 6.96
N ASN A 112 5.48 12.22 6.73
CA ASN A 112 6.26 13.23 5.99
C ASN A 112 6.00 13.08 4.48
N LEU A 113 4.76 13.39 4.05
CA LEU A 113 4.37 13.35 2.64
C LEU A 113 4.88 14.58 1.90
N ASP A 114 5.54 14.36 0.78
CA ASP A 114 5.78 15.39 -0.22
C ASP A 114 4.66 15.35 -1.27
N TRP A 115 3.78 16.36 -1.29
CA TRP A 115 2.61 16.41 -2.15
C TRP A 115 2.93 16.61 -3.63
N ASP A 116 4.19 16.99 -3.94
CA ASP A 116 4.67 17.18 -5.31
C ASP A 116 5.49 16.00 -5.84
N LYS A 117 5.77 14.97 -5.01
CA LYS A 117 6.62 13.84 -5.39
C LYS A 117 5.94 12.51 -5.25
N PHE A 118 6.55 11.49 -5.85
CA PHE A 118 6.22 10.11 -5.56
C PHE A 118 6.81 9.71 -4.21
N ASN A 119 5.97 9.27 -3.29
CA ASN A 119 6.35 8.93 -1.92
C ASN A 119 6.46 7.43 -1.72
N PHE A 120 7.63 6.96 -1.33
CA PHE A 120 7.83 5.65 -0.73
C PHE A 120 7.79 5.74 0.80
N VAL A 121 7.27 4.70 1.46
CA VAL A 121 7.33 4.61 2.93
C VAL A 121 8.76 4.71 3.43
N SER A 122 9.64 3.86 2.90
CA SER A 122 11.03 3.75 3.32
C SER A 122 11.90 3.05 2.28
N ARG A 123 13.21 3.20 2.47
CA ARG A 123 14.19 2.27 1.93
C ARG A 123 14.19 1.00 2.77
N GLU A 124 14.43 -0.17 2.17
CA GLU A 124 14.55 -1.42 2.93
C GLU A 124 15.89 -1.49 3.67
N GLY A 125 15.82 -1.87 4.96
CA GLY A 125 16.99 -2.02 5.83
C GLY A 125 17.81 -3.30 5.57
N ASN A 126 18.70 -3.64 6.49
CA ASN A 126 19.57 -4.84 6.44
C ASN A 126 20.44 -4.94 5.18
N GLY A 127 20.87 -3.80 4.60
CA GLY A 127 21.70 -3.77 3.40
C GLY A 127 20.94 -4.01 2.08
N TYR A 128 19.63 -4.27 2.11
CA TYR A 128 18.83 -4.45 0.90
C TYR A 128 18.77 -3.20 0.04
N TRP A 129 18.65 -2.01 0.67
CA TRP A 129 18.72 -0.76 -0.08
C TRP A 129 20.06 -0.59 -0.79
N ASP A 130 21.17 -0.85 -0.10
CA ASP A 130 22.50 -0.63 -0.66
C ASP A 130 22.81 -1.59 -1.80
N SER A 131 22.43 -2.85 -1.66
CA SER A 131 22.72 -3.91 -2.62
C SER A 131 21.73 -4.00 -3.78
N GLN A 132 20.44 -3.72 -3.57
CA GLN A 132 19.37 -4.00 -4.52
C GLN A 132 18.38 -2.85 -4.74
N LYS A 133 18.53 -1.74 -3.98
CA LYS A 133 17.62 -0.59 -4.00
C LYS A 133 16.16 -0.95 -3.65
N PHE A 134 15.98 -1.90 -2.75
CA PHE A 134 14.65 -2.32 -2.30
C PHE A 134 13.96 -1.25 -1.47
N VAL A 135 12.66 -1.17 -1.62
CA VAL A 135 11.77 -0.21 -0.96
C VAL A 135 10.63 -0.91 -0.24
N GLY A 136 10.08 -0.26 0.78
CA GLY A 136 8.88 -0.71 1.46
C GLY A 136 7.67 -0.72 0.54
N ASP A 137 6.80 -1.73 0.68
CA ASP A 137 5.71 -2.04 -0.25
C ASP A 137 4.29 -1.83 0.32
N THR A 138 4.19 -1.18 1.48
CA THR A 138 2.92 -1.06 2.21
C THR A 138 2.08 0.15 1.83
N PHE A 139 2.73 1.22 1.37
CA PHE A 139 2.09 2.50 1.08
C PHE A 139 2.85 3.25 -0.01
N TYR A 140 2.11 3.87 -0.93
CA TYR A 140 2.63 4.80 -1.94
C TYR A 140 1.71 6.00 -2.07
N ALA A 141 2.27 7.18 -2.40
CA ALA A 141 1.46 8.35 -2.71
C ALA A 141 2.11 9.20 -3.78
N TRP A 142 1.33 9.82 -4.67
CA TRP A 142 1.87 10.63 -5.76
C TRP A 142 0.86 11.64 -6.32
N PRO A 143 1.34 12.79 -6.83
CA PRO A 143 0.49 13.79 -7.50
C PRO A 143 0.09 13.36 -8.91
N ARG A 144 -0.99 13.93 -9.40
CA ARG A 144 -1.54 13.69 -10.75
C ARG A 144 -0.48 13.82 -11.85
N ARG A 145 0.41 14.82 -11.77
CA ARG A 145 1.44 15.04 -12.80
C ARG A 145 2.37 13.84 -13.03
N LEU A 146 2.50 12.97 -12.05
CA LEU A 146 3.32 11.75 -12.13
C LEU A 146 2.50 10.49 -12.45
N HIS A 147 1.17 10.59 -12.56
CA HIS A 147 0.30 9.42 -12.64
C HIS A 147 0.61 8.53 -13.84
N LYS A 148 0.84 9.11 -15.01
CA LYS A 148 1.19 8.36 -16.22
C LYS A 148 2.46 7.51 -16.05
N GLN A 149 3.51 8.10 -15.47
CA GLN A 149 4.76 7.40 -15.19
C GLN A 149 4.57 6.29 -14.15
N VAL A 150 3.68 6.50 -13.18
CA VAL A 150 3.35 5.49 -12.17
C VAL A 150 2.60 4.32 -12.79
N VAL A 151 1.63 4.56 -13.66
CA VAL A 151 0.93 3.51 -14.43
C VAL A 151 1.93 2.67 -15.23
N GLU A 152 2.81 3.33 -15.98
CA GLU A 152 3.87 2.68 -16.73
C GLU A 152 4.79 1.85 -15.82
N GLY A 153 5.23 2.42 -14.70
CA GLY A 153 6.07 1.74 -13.72
C GLY A 153 5.44 0.47 -13.14
N PHE A 154 4.15 0.49 -12.77
CA PHE A 154 3.43 -0.71 -12.31
C PHE A 154 3.25 -1.74 -13.41
N ALA A 155 3.00 -1.32 -14.64
CA ALA A 155 2.89 -2.23 -15.78
C ALA A 155 4.24 -2.93 -16.07
N GLU A 156 5.35 -2.20 -16.03
CA GLU A 156 6.69 -2.78 -16.20
C GLU A 156 7.05 -3.70 -15.02
N LEU A 157 6.77 -3.31 -13.79
CA LEU A 157 7.04 -4.15 -12.63
C LEU A 157 6.25 -5.48 -12.69
N ALA A 158 4.99 -5.44 -13.13
CA ALA A 158 4.18 -6.66 -13.24
C ALA A 158 4.73 -7.66 -14.27
N LYS A 159 5.42 -7.17 -15.31
CA LYS A 159 6.12 -8.00 -16.30
C LYS A 159 7.44 -8.56 -15.76
N PHE A 160 8.20 -7.70 -15.04
CA PHE A 160 9.53 -8.05 -14.53
C PHE A 160 9.47 -8.99 -13.34
N ASP A 161 8.65 -8.68 -12.36
CA ASP A 161 8.49 -9.47 -11.13
C ASP A 161 7.02 -9.44 -10.65
N PRO A 162 6.22 -10.44 -11.00
CA PRO A 162 4.82 -10.46 -10.61
C PRO A 162 4.59 -10.64 -9.10
N ASN A 163 5.62 -11.07 -8.35
CA ASN A 163 5.46 -11.48 -6.96
C ASN A 163 5.92 -10.42 -5.95
N HIS A 164 6.93 -9.60 -6.29
CA HIS A 164 7.58 -8.72 -5.32
C HIS A 164 7.58 -7.24 -5.75
N MET A 165 7.25 -6.38 -4.82
CA MET A 165 7.22 -4.92 -5.02
C MET A 165 8.52 -4.21 -4.63
N HIS A 166 9.42 -4.88 -3.95
CA HIS A 166 10.62 -4.25 -3.42
C HIS A 166 11.51 -3.63 -4.51
N ASN A 167 11.46 -4.18 -5.73
CA ASN A 167 12.17 -3.66 -6.92
C ASN A 167 11.57 -2.38 -7.53
N PHE A 168 10.46 -1.86 -6.99
CA PHE A 168 9.71 -0.79 -7.65
C PHE A 168 10.51 0.49 -7.85
N TYR A 169 11.37 0.84 -6.90
CA TYR A 169 12.25 2.00 -7.06
C TYR A 169 13.16 1.88 -8.29
N SER A 170 13.78 0.72 -8.51
CA SER A 170 14.70 0.50 -9.62
C SER A 170 14.02 0.60 -10.99
N ILE A 171 12.71 0.36 -11.04
CA ILE A 171 11.89 0.52 -12.27
C ILE A 171 11.41 1.96 -12.41
N LEU A 172 10.92 2.56 -11.32
CA LEU A 172 10.26 3.85 -11.36
C LEU A 172 11.22 5.03 -11.49
N ALA A 173 12.39 4.96 -10.83
CA ALA A 173 13.36 6.05 -10.83
C ALA A 173 13.90 6.41 -12.23
N PRO A 174 14.19 5.46 -13.15
CA PRO A 174 14.53 5.79 -14.53
C PRO A 174 13.39 6.42 -15.33
N ILE A 175 12.13 6.10 -15.02
CA ILE A 175 10.95 6.60 -15.75
C ILE A 175 10.63 8.05 -15.37
N MET A 176 10.72 8.39 -14.07
CA MET A 176 10.27 9.70 -13.59
C MET A 176 11.38 10.63 -13.10
N GLY A 177 12.63 10.16 -12.97
CA GLY A 177 13.74 10.91 -12.37
C GLY A 177 13.75 10.79 -10.83
N GLN A 178 14.95 10.72 -10.28
CA GLN A 178 15.15 10.58 -8.82
C GLN A 178 14.69 11.83 -8.05
N GLU A 179 14.76 13.00 -8.65
CA GLU A 179 14.31 14.28 -8.08
C GLU A 179 12.80 14.31 -7.81
N ASN A 180 12.02 13.47 -8.50
CA ASN A 180 10.58 13.30 -8.31
C ASN A 180 10.21 12.24 -7.26
N ILE A 181 11.21 11.66 -6.57
CA ILE A 181 11.00 10.62 -5.57
C ILE A 181 11.33 11.17 -4.18
N HIS A 182 10.48 10.85 -3.21
CA HIS A 182 10.62 11.14 -1.79
C HIS A 182 10.51 9.87 -0.95
N PHE A 183 11.30 9.79 0.11
CA PHE A 183 11.17 8.75 1.14
C PHE A 183 10.65 9.37 2.43
N MET A 184 9.49 8.93 2.90
CA MET A 184 8.86 9.47 4.11
C MET A 184 9.66 9.14 5.38
N SER A 185 10.45 8.06 5.37
CA SER A 185 11.45 7.75 6.39
C SER A 185 12.85 8.03 5.85
N GLU A 186 13.64 8.81 6.56
CA GLU A 186 15.03 9.12 6.20
C GLU A 186 15.92 7.89 6.35
N GLU A 187 15.71 7.11 7.42
CA GLU A 187 16.47 5.92 7.71
C GLU A 187 15.88 4.70 7.00
N PRO A 188 16.74 3.78 6.50
CA PRO A 188 16.27 2.50 5.99
C PRO A 188 15.53 1.71 7.07
N GLN A 189 14.38 1.15 6.72
CA GLN A 189 13.49 0.44 7.64
C GLN A 189 13.27 -1.00 7.19
N LEU A 190 13.05 -1.91 8.12
CA LEU A 190 12.50 -3.22 7.81
C LEU A 190 10.99 -3.09 7.64
N SER A 191 10.50 -3.30 6.41
CA SER A 191 9.06 -3.38 6.08
C SER A 191 8.21 -2.21 6.59
N GLY A 192 8.77 -0.99 6.65
CA GLY A 192 8.00 0.22 7.00
C GLY A 192 7.57 0.35 8.46
N HIS A 193 8.24 -0.30 9.40
CA HIS A 193 7.85 -0.40 10.82
C HIS A 193 7.54 0.92 11.56
N LEU A 194 8.08 2.06 11.14
CA LEU A 194 7.80 3.33 11.81
C LEU A 194 6.42 3.90 11.46
N LEU A 195 5.98 3.76 10.21
CA LEU A 195 4.74 4.33 9.70
C LEU A 195 3.64 3.28 9.55
N THR A 196 4.02 2.12 9.01
CA THR A 196 3.09 1.03 8.69
C THR A 196 3.70 -0.32 9.05
N SER A 197 2.87 -1.29 9.37
CA SER A 197 3.25 -2.69 9.55
C SER A 197 2.26 -3.60 8.85
N ILE A 198 2.69 -4.83 8.52
CA ILE A 198 1.79 -5.83 7.92
C ILE A 198 1.03 -6.51 9.06
N CYS A 199 -0.30 -6.48 8.97
CA CYS A 199 -1.18 -7.14 9.91
C CYS A 199 -1.64 -8.47 9.31
N THR A 200 -1.07 -9.58 9.77
CA THR A 200 -1.56 -10.92 9.48
C THR A 200 -1.85 -11.64 10.78
N ARG A 201 -2.84 -12.54 10.78
CA ARG A 201 -3.21 -13.31 11.97
C ARG A 201 -2.05 -14.15 12.52
N ASP A 202 -1.23 -14.70 11.61
CA ASP A 202 0.01 -15.45 11.94
C ASP A 202 1.19 -14.54 12.32
N TYR A 203 1.13 -13.27 11.94
CA TYR A 203 2.25 -12.36 12.22
C TYR A 203 2.41 -12.12 13.71
N THR A 204 1.30 -11.98 14.43
CA THR A 204 1.27 -11.93 15.90
C THR A 204 1.83 -13.21 16.50
N ASP A 205 1.53 -14.37 15.94
CA ASP A 205 1.98 -15.66 16.48
C ASP A 205 3.44 -15.96 16.11
N ARG A 206 3.89 -15.56 14.91
CA ARG A 206 5.31 -15.65 14.49
C ARG A 206 6.20 -14.67 15.23
N LEU A 207 5.70 -13.48 15.51
CA LEU A 207 6.43 -12.51 16.31
C LEU A 207 6.57 -12.98 17.77
N ARG A 208 5.55 -13.60 18.34
CA ARG A 208 5.59 -14.20 19.70
C ARG A 208 6.65 -15.27 19.86
N GLY A 209 7.09 -15.93 18.78
CA GLY A 209 8.09 -17.02 18.83
C GLY A 209 9.49 -16.70 18.34
N ARG A 210 9.73 -15.57 17.66
CA ARG A 210 11.00 -15.33 16.93
C ARG A 210 11.79 -14.08 17.29
N ILE A 211 11.17 -13.09 17.89
CA ILE A 211 11.82 -11.84 18.29
C ILE A 211 11.27 -11.49 19.68
N PRO A 212 12.11 -11.12 20.67
CA PRO A 212 11.60 -10.53 21.89
C PRO A 212 10.93 -9.20 21.51
N ILE A 213 9.61 -9.25 21.34
CA ILE A 213 8.82 -8.08 20.96
C ILE A 213 8.67 -7.28 22.24
N ASN A 214 9.00 -6.00 22.12
CA ASN A 214 8.62 -5.03 23.12
C ASN A 214 7.10 -5.14 23.33
N GLU A 215 6.67 -5.39 24.57
CA GLU A 215 5.25 -5.56 24.94
C GLU A 215 4.39 -4.37 24.49
N GLU A 216 4.99 -3.19 24.33
CA GLU A 216 4.38 -1.99 23.75
C GLU A 216 3.96 -2.16 22.30
N ILE A 217 4.68 -2.96 21.51
CA ILE A 217 4.31 -3.28 20.12
C ILE A 217 3.17 -4.29 20.12
N LEU A 218 3.20 -5.29 21.00
CA LEU A 218 2.13 -6.28 21.13
C LEU A 218 0.80 -5.65 21.56
N ALA A 219 0.82 -4.69 22.49
CA ALA A 219 -0.38 -3.97 22.94
C ALA A 219 -1.06 -3.12 21.84
N ARG A 220 -0.38 -2.87 20.71
CA ARG A 220 -0.96 -2.16 19.56
C ARG A 220 -1.75 -3.10 18.61
N PHE A 221 -1.63 -4.41 18.78
CA PHE A 221 -2.30 -5.43 17.97
C PHE A 221 -3.40 -6.20 18.73
N THR A 222 -3.57 -5.93 20.01
CA THR A 222 -4.71 -6.38 20.83
C THR A 222 -5.67 -5.21 21.08
#